data_cef96efbcb24aba0d06b00683fecbca9
#
_entry.id   cef96efbcb24aba0d06b00683fecbca9
#
_cell.length_a   1.000
_cell.length_b   1.000
_cell.length_c   1.000
_cell.angle_alpha   90.00
_cell.angle_beta   90.00
_cell.angle_gamma   90.00
#
_symmetry.space_group_name_H-M   'P 1'
#
loop_
_entity.id
_entity.type
_entity.pdbx_description
1 polymer ?
#
loop_
_entity_poly.entity_id
_entity_poly.type
_entity_poly.pdbx_seq_one_letter_code
_entity_poly.pdbx_strand_id
1 'polypeptide(L)'
;AILDMLIHDLKFAVEHVPSQQSMSLYGMVNKEACIHLLIKCYLAVGEYNKAELLATDLINNYGLKLMTEPFGTDNPGGEAKTWGITRNVIWDLHRAENMIGSLNKECIMGIPNLSTQSFTEYLTMRIFGPFWNGNITCPDGVSGKGIINYARTDANYDVNNDWSRVLGRGIATMRLSYFAQHTLWEVNGKEDTQDLRHNSKVGNWVNMENIRYNNPASSWYGKGLTLYAPEDVMDSNGNILIAKGQLLCNDTIRSWFDFPLYKIYYHDVFAESNLASTEFRGATKGSNGNMYLFRLAETYLLRAEAKLYQNRPKEAAEDVNIVRRRANCSEYYTTVNIGDIVNERARELFLEEWRKVELTRISMCL
;
A
#
# COMPACT_ATOMS: atom_id res chain seq x y z
N ALA A 1 -1.82 7.18 34.79
CA ALA A 1 -0.98 6.10 35.34
C ALA A 1 -0.19 5.33 34.27
N ILE A 2 -0.82 4.56 33.35
CA ILE A 2 -0.06 3.77 32.36
C ILE A 2 0.65 4.70 31.35
N LEU A 3 -0.04 5.70 30.80
CA LEU A 3 0.57 6.65 29.87
C LEU A 3 1.69 7.47 30.51
N ASP A 4 1.57 7.84 31.80
CA ASP A 4 2.63 8.56 32.50
C ASP A 4 3.89 7.72 32.68
N MET A 5 3.71 6.42 32.95
CA MET A 5 4.83 5.48 33.01
C MET A 5 5.51 5.34 31.64
N LEU A 6 4.72 5.14 30.56
CA LEU A 6 5.26 5.05 29.20
C LEU A 6 6.01 6.32 28.77
N ILE A 7 5.48 7.50 29.12
CA ILE A 7 6.16 8.79 28.86
C ILE A 7 7.49 8.88 29.61
N HIS A 8 7.50 8.43 30.88
CA HIS A 8 8.73 8.40 31.68
C HIS A 8 9.78 7.48 31.05
N ASP A 9 9.39 6.26 30.72
CA ASP A 9 10.27 5.26 30.12
C ASP A 9 10.80 5.69 28.75
N LEU A 10 9.93 6.30 27.91
CA LEU A 10 10.31 6.81 26.60
C LEU A 10 11.26 8.01 26.70
N LYS A 11 11.11 8.89 27.69
CA LYS A 11 12.07 9.97 27.93
C LYS A 11 13.45 9.41 28.26
N PHE A 12 13.50 8.42 29.15
CA PHE A 12 14.74 7.73 29.48
C PHE A 12 15.33 7.07 28.21
N ALA A 13 14.51 6.40 27.42
CA ALA A 13 14.96 5.77 26.16
C ALA A 13 15.52 6.80 25.16
N VAL A 14 14.89 7.97 25.01
CA VAL A 14 15.38 9.05 24.13
C VAL A 14 16.76 9.55 24.58
N GLU A 15 17.05 9.57 25.88
CA GLU A 15 18.37 10.00 26.38
C GLU A 15 19.45 8.94 26.15
N HIS A 16 19.11 7.64 26.22
CA HIS A 16 20.09 6.54 26.30
C HIS A 16 20.19 5.68 25.04
N VAL A 17 19.13 5.57 24.23
CA VAL A 17 19.15 4.79 22.99
C VAL A 17 19.92 5.56 21.90
N PRO A 18 20.83 4.90 21.18
CA PRO A 18 21.60 5.56 20.12
C PRO A 18 20.71 5.95 18.93
N SER A 19 21.10 7.01 18.22
CA SER A 19 20.50 7.38 16.95
C SER A 19 20.86 6.35 15.85
N GLN A 20 19.96 6.15 14.88
CA GLN A 20 20.21 5.27 13.73
C GLN A 20 21.51 5.64 12.99
N GLN A 21 21.88 6.92 12.97
CA GLN A 21 23.12 7.38 12.31
C GLN A 21 24.39 6.80 12.96
N SER A 22 24.33 6.44 14.24
CA SER A 22 25.44 5.83 14.98
C SER A 22 25.39 4.31 15.04
N MET A 23 24.38 3.70 14.41
CA MET A 23 24.17 2.25 14.39
C MET A 23 24.50 1.67 13.03
N SER A 24 25.16 0.51 13.01
CA SER A 24 25.49 -0.23 11.78
C SER A 24 24.32 -1.07 11.26
N LEU A 25 23.36 -1.43 12.11
CA LEU A 25 22.24 -2.30 11.79
C LEU A 25 20.94 -1.49 11.74
N TYR A 26 20.13 -1.76 10.72
CA TYR A 26 18.77 -1.27 10.60
C TYR A 26 17.78 -2.28 11.20
N GLY A 27 16.63 -1.78 11.65
CA GLY A 27 15.58 -2.60 12.26
C GLY A 27 15.76 -2.82 13.78
N MET A 28 16.81 -2.28 14.37
CA MET A 28 16.95 -2.18 15.82
C MET A 28 16.21 -0.95 16.34
N VAL A 29 15.80 -0.99 17.61
CA VAL A 29 15.23 0.18 18.26
C VAL A 29 16.27 1.30 18.28
N ASN A 30 15.89 2.46 17.77
CA ASN A 30 16.73 3.66 17.67
C ASN A 30 16.05 4.84 18.37
N LYS A 31 16.82 5.89 18.62
CA LYS A 31 16.35 7.10 19.29
C LYS A 31 15.16 7.73 18.57
N GLU A 32 15.20 7.77 17.25
CA GLU A 32 14.17 8.39 16.41
C GLU A 32 12.82 7.67 16.56
N ALA A 33 12.82 6.34 16.69
CA ALA A 33 11.62 5.56 16.98
C ALA A 33 11.06 5.83 18.38
N CYS A 34 11.95 5.98 19.39
CA CYS A 34 11.54 6.35 20.74
C CYS A 34 10.90 7.75 20.76
N ILE A 35 11.49 8.71 20.04
CA ILE A 35 10.93 10.06 19.86
C ILE A 35 9.56 9.99 19.19
N HIS A 36 9.44 9.26 18.10
CA HIS A 36 8.19 9.13 17.37
C HIS A 36 7.06 8.56 18.25
N LEU A 37 7.36 7.53 19.02
CA LEU A 37 6.39 6.94 19.95
C LEU A 37 6.04 7.91 21.10
N LEU A 38 7.01 8.67 21.60
CA LEU A 38 6.78 9.69 22.65
C LEU A 38 5.86 10.81 22.14
N ILE A 39 5.97 11.21 20.87
CA ILE A 39 5.05 12.16 20.23
C ILE A 39 3.60 11.62 20.30
N LYS A 40 3.38 10.35 19.96
CA LYS A 40 2.06 9.72 20.04
C LYS A 40 1.53 9.67 21.47
N CYS A 41 2.39 9.41 22.45
CA CYS A 41 2.01 9.46 23.88
C CYS A 41 1.64 10.87 24.32
N TYR A 42 2.37 11.90 23.90
CA TYR A 42 2.03 13.30 24.21
C TYR A 42 0.68 13.71 23.61
N LEU A 43 0.40 13.32 22.38
CA LEU A 43 -0.92 13.55 21.77
C LEU A 43 -2.04 12.86 22.58
N ALA A 44 -1.79 11.65 23.06
CA ALA A 44 -2.79 10.89 23.83
C ALA A 44 -3.11 11.49 25.22
N VAL A 45 -2.18 12.27 25.79
CA VAL A 45 -2.40 12.95 27.09
C VAL A 45 -2.69 14.45 26.96
N GLY A 46 -2.89 14.96 25.73
CA GLY A 46 -3.22 16.36 25.49
C GLY A 46 -2.05 17.34 25.58
N GLU A 47 -0.81 16.84 25.64
CA GLU A 47 0.42 17.65 25.68
C GLU A 47 0.84 18.09 24.28
N TYR A 48 -0.05 18.78 23.57
CA TYR A 48 0.07 19.09 22.14
C TYR A 48 1.30 19.93 21.80
N ASN A 49 1.64 20.89 22.65
CA ASN A 49 2.86 21.70 22.44
C ASN A 49 4.13 20.84 22.52
N LYS A 50 4.21 19.90 23.47
CA LYS A 50 5.36 18.99 23.57
C LYS A 50 5.43 18.05 22.37
N ALA A 51 4.27 17.55 21.91
CA ALA A 51 4.20 16.71 20.70
C ALA A 51 4.71 17.47 19.47
N GLU A 52 4.28 18.72 19.26
CA GLU A 52 4.71 19.55 18.14
C GLU A 52 6.21 19.86 18.16
N LEU A 53 6.74 20.29 19.32
CA LEU A 53 8.16 20.61 19.47
C LEU A 53 9.03 19.38 19.20
N LEU A 54 8.63 18.22 19.73
CA LEU A 54 9.37 16.98 19.55
C LEU A 54 9.28 16.45 18.10
N ALA A 55 8.13 16.60 17.46
CA ALA A 55 7.97 16.26 16.05
C ALA A 55 8.82 17.18 15.15
N THR A 56 8.89 18.46 15.49
CA THR A 56 9.71 19.44 14.77
C THR A 56 11.21 19.12 14.93
N ASP A 57 11.63 18.74 16.13
CA ASP A 57 12.99 18.29 16.40
C ASP A 57 13.33 17.03 15.57
N LEU A 58 12.45 16.03 15.58
CA LEU A 58 12.63 14.79 14.80
C LEU A 58 12.74 15.05 13.30
N ILE A 59 11.92 15.93 12.76
CA ILE A 59 11.94 16.30 11.33
C ILE A 59 13.25 16.99 10.95
N ASN A 60 13.77 17.87 11.81
CA ASN A 60 14.84 18.78 11.42
C ASN A 60 16.25 18.29 11.77
N ASN A 61 16.41 17.50 12.86
CA ASN A 61 17.72 17.34 13.50
C ASN A 61 18.28 15.90 13.42
N TYR A 62 17.55 14.94 12.85
CA TYR A 62 17.97 13.52 12.82
C TYR A 62 18.35 13.02 11.42
N GLY A 63 18.52 13.92 10.45
CA GLY A 63 18.92 13.55 9.09
C GLY A 63 17.83 12.81 8.29
N LEU A 64 16.59 12.80 8.82
CA LEU A 64 15.43 12.24 8.16
C LEU A 64 14.93 13.21 7.09
N LYS A 65 14.36 12.65 6.00
CA LYS A 65 13.84 13.43 4.88
C LYS A 65 12.76 12.65 4.16
N LEU A 66 11.66 13.30 3.78
CA LEU A 66 10.70 12.69 2.85
C LEU A 66 11.39 12.40 1.52
N MET A 67 11.18 11.22 0.99
CA MET A 67 11.65 10.86 -0.34
C MET A 67 10.73 11.53 -1.37
N THR A 68 11.31 12.31 -2.26
CA THR A 68 10.56 13.07 -3.28
C THR A 68 10.84 12.61 -4.69
N GLU A 69 11.92 11.85 -4.88
CA GLU A 69 12.38 11.33 -6.16
C GLU A 69 12.53 9.80 -6.10
N PRO A 70 12.46 9.11 -7.23
CA PRO A 70 12.77 7.68 -7.31
C PRO A 70 14.16 7.36 -6.74
N PHE A 71 14.25 6.24 -6.02
CA PHE A 71 15.49 5.83 -5.36
C PHE A 71 15.60 4.30 -5.22
N GLY A 72 16.81 3.84 -4.93
CA GLY A 72 17.06 2.42 -4.73
C GLY A 72 16.78 1.59 -5.98
N THR A 73 16.22 0.41 -5.80
CA THR A 73 15.76 -0.46 -6.89
C THR A 73 14.27 -0.29 -7.12
N ASP A 74 13.85 -0.26 -8.38
CA ASP A 74 12.44 -0.29 -8.77
C ASP A 74 11.88 -1.72 -8.79
N ASN A 75 12.78 -2.68 -8.87
CA ASN A 75 12.56 -4.11 -8.88
C ASN A 75 11.08 -4.52 -9.11
N PRO A 76 10.54 -4.23 -10.30
CA PRO A 76 9.20 -4.67 -10.61
C PRO A 76 9.15 -6.18 -10.91
N GLY A 77 10.28 -6.90 -10.80
CA GLY A 77 10.40 -8.23 -11.36
C GLY A 77 10.23 -8.24 -12.89
N GLY A 78 10.62 -9.33 -13.56
CA GLY A 78 10.41 -9.45 -15.00
C GLY A 78 8.94 -9.30 -15.40
N GLU A 79 8.04 -9.69 -14.53
CA GLU A 79 6.60 -9.80 -14.71
C GLU A 79 5.87 -8.46 -14.59
N ALA A 80 6.31 -7.58 -13.70
CA ALA A 80 5.69 -6.27 -13.56
C ALA A 80 5.95 -5.36 -14.78
N LYS A 81 6.91 -5.69 -15.62
CA LYS A 81 7.10 -5.00 -16.90
C LYS A 81 5.88 -5.09 -17.81
N THR A 82 5.13 -6.17 -17.72
CA THR A 82 3.91 -6.36 -18.51
C THR A 82 2.72 -5.59 -17.94
N TRP A 83 2.75 -5.23 -16.66
CA TRP A 83 1.71 -4.42 -16.03
C TRP A 83 1.83 -2.92 -16.34
N GLY A 84 2.97 -2.46 -16.80
CA GLY A 84 3.15 -1.05 -17.18
C GLY A 84 3.39 -0.12 -15.99
N ILE A 85 4.13 -0.58 -14.98
CA ILE A 85 4.57 0.29 -13.88
C ILE A 85 5.47 1.39 -14.44
N THR A 86 5.07 2.64 -14.23
CA THR A 86 5.94 3.79 -14.42
C THR A 86 6.62 4.11 -13.10
N ARG A 87 7.95 3.99 -13.07
CA ARG A 87 8.73 4.23 -11.87
C ARG A 87 8.46 5.60 -11.27
N ASN A 88 8.17 5.62 -9.98
CA ASN A 88 7.89 6.83 -9.22
C ASN A 88 8.26 6.63 -7.74
N VAL A 89 8.35 7.72 -6.98
CA VAL A 89 8.76 7.67 -5.58
C VAL A 89 7.84 6.83 -4.70
N ILE A 90 6.53 6.84 -4.96
CA ILE A 90 5.55 6.05 -4.19
C ILE A 90 5.77 4.56 -4.42
N TRP A 91 6.05 4.16 -5.67
CA TRP A 91 6.41 2.79 -5.99
C TRP A 91 7.70 2.36 -5.26
N ASP A 92 8.76 3.17 -5.39
CA ASP A 92 10.07 2.83 -4.82
C ASP A 92 10.06 2.77 -3.28
N LEU A 93 9.28 3.64 -2.61
CA LEU A 93 9.10 3.61 -1.16
C LEU A 93 8.59 2.25 -0.64
N HIS A 94 7.85 1.51 -1.46
CA HIS A 94 7.22 0.27 -1.05
C HIS A 94 7.85 -0.98 -1.69
N ARG A 95 9.04 -0.84 -2.28
CA ARG A 95 9.83 -2.01 -2.67
C ARG A 95 10.51 -2.60 -1.44
N ALA A 96 10.44 -3.91 -1.32
CA ALA A 96 10.93 -4.64 -0.15
C ALA A 96 12.37 -4.26 0.23
N GLU A 97 13.23 -4.10 -0.77
CA GLU A 97 14.65 -3.77 -0.61
C GLU A 97 14.88 -2.30 -0.25
N ASN A 98 13.96 -1.42 -0.60
CA ASN A 98 14.10 0.02 -0.40
C ASN A 98 13.54 0.50 0.94
N MET A 99 12.67 -0.29 1.60
CA MET A 99 11.97 0.16 2.81
C MET A 99 12.92 0.46 3.97
N ILE A 100 13.98 -0.32 4.12
CA ILE A 100 14.93 -0.21 5.23
C ILE A 100 16.35 -0.08 4.68
N GLY A 101 17.10 0.90 5.16
CA GLY A 101 18.49 1.08 4.76
C GLY A 101 18.88 2.55 4.60
N SER A 102 20.16 2.78 4.30
CA SER A 102 20.75 4.13 4.24
C SER A 102 20.19 5.02 3.12
N LEU A 103 19.65 4.43 2.06
CA LEU A 103 19.08 5.16 0.93
C LEU A 103 17.71 5.75 1.26
N ASN A 104 16.93 5.10 2.12
CA ASN A 104 15.61 5.56 2.52
C ASN A 104 15.69 6.46 3.76
N LYS A 105 15.73 7.76 3.53
CA LYS A 105 15.77 8.76 4.61
C LYS A 105 14.41 9.00 5.27
N GLU A 106 13.34 8.41 4.73
CA GLU A 106 12.01 8.53 5.30
C GLU A 106 11.71 7.46 6.35
N CYS A 107 12.42 6.33 6.32
CA CYS A 107 12.26 5.25 7.29
C CYS A 107 12.81 5.66 8.66
N ILE A 108 11.96 5.74 9.67
CA ILE A 108 12.36 5.94 11.07
C ILE A 108 12.75 4.58 11.67
N MET A 109 11.87 3.60 11.54
CA MET A 109 12.11 2.23 11.98
C MET A 109 11.31 1.27 11.10
N GLY A 110 11.91 0.14 10.76
CA GLY A 110 11.26 -0.92 10.04
C GLY A 110 11.60 -2.30 10.60
N ILE A 111 10.84 -3.29 10.20
CA ILE A 111 11.04 -4.70 10.55
C ILE A 111 11.72 -5.37 9.38
N PRO A 112 12.99 -5.81 9.51
CA PRO A 112 13.67 -6.57 8.46
C PRO A 112 13.00 -7.93 8.25
N ASN A 113 12.68 -8.25 6.99
CA ASN A 113 12.03 -9.51 6.64
C ASN A 113 12.36 -9.94 5.20
N LEU A 114 13.60 -9.74 4.75
CA LEU A 114 14.06 -10.32 3.49
C LEU A 114 14.40 -11.80 3.66
N SER A 115 14.28 -12.60 2.61
CA SER A 115 14.45 -14.07 2.64
C SER A 115 15.78 -14.55 3.21
N THR A 116 16.83 -13.75 3.11
CA THR A 116 18.14 -14.04 3.70
C THR A 116 18.19 -13.88 5.22
N GLN A 117 17.15 -13.24 5.80
CA GLN A 117 17.13 -12.82 7.20
C GLN A 117 15.84 -13.22 7.93
N SER A 118 14.88 -13.81 7.24
CA SER A 118 13.50 -13.84 7.67
C SER A 118 12.94 -15.24 7.81
N PHE A 119 11.92 -15.32 8.61
CA PHE A 119 11.23 -16.55 9.00
C PHE A 119 9.74 -16.56 8.64
N THR A 120 9.21 -15.47 8.06
CA THR A 120 7.76 -15.32 7.90
C THR A 120 7.41 -14.71 6.55
N GLU A 121 6.64 -15.44 5.75
CA GLU A 121 6.01 -14.90 4.55
C GLU A 121 4.88 -13.94 4.90
N TYR A 122 4.89 -12.74 4.33
CA TYR A 122 3.73 -11.87 4.34
C TYR A 122 2.79 -12.25 3.20
N LEU A 123 1.58 -12.62 3.55
CA LEU A 123 0.57 -13.02 2.59
C LEU A 123 -0.25 -11.82 2.08
N THR A 124 0.37 -10.65 1.93
CA THR A 124 -0.34 -9.40 1.60
C THR A 124 -1.10 -9.48 0.29
N MET A 125 -0.45 -9.94 -0.77
CA MET A 125 -1.10 -10.10 -2.07
C MET A 125 -2.23 -11.14 -2.01
N ARG A 126 -2.10 -12.17 -1.16
CA ARG A 126 -3.12 -13.18 -1.00
C ARG A 126 -4.31 -12.69 -0.17
N ILE A 127 -4.04 -11.95 0.89
CA ILE A 127 -5.07 -11.46 1.82
C ILE A 127 -5.86 -10.31 1.18
N PHE A 128 -5.18 -9.37 0.56
CA PHE A 128 -5.76 -8.12 0.06
C PHE A 128 -5.99 -8.09 -1.45
N GLY A 129 -5.44 -9.03 -2.22
CA GLY A 129 -5.68 -9.12 -3.66
C GLY A 129 -7.02 -9.76 -3.99
N PRO A 130 -7.66 -9.38 -5.09
CA PRO A 130 -8.91 -9.99 -5.54
C PRO A 130 -8.79 -11.49 -5.80
N PHE A 131 -9.87 -12.22 -5.54
CA PHE A 131 -9.96 -13.66 -5.79
C PHE A 131 -10.40 -13.94 -7.22
N TRP A 132 -9.46 -13.86 -8.14
CA TRP A 132 -9.73 -14.01 -9.58
C TRP A 132 -9.80 -15.45 -10.08
N ASN A 133 -9.21 -16.38 -9.31
CA ASN A 133 -9.05 -17.77 -9.76
C ASN A 133 -10.40 -18.47 -9.86
N GLY A 134 -10.89 -18.64 -11.05
CA GLY A 134 -12.14 -19.35 -11.34
C GLY A 134 -13.42 -18.51 -11.20
N ASN A 135 -13.32 -17.23 -10.81
CA ASN A 135 -14.49 -16.38 -10.56
C ASN A 135 -14.84 -15.46 -11.75
N ILE A 136 -13.93 -15.26 -12.69
CA ILE A 136 -14.12 -14.39 -13.86
C ILE A 136 -14.17 -15.23 -15.11
N THR A 137 -15.31 -15.20 -15.82
CA THR A 137 -15.56 -15.89 -17.07
C THR A 137 -15.30 -14.96 -18.25
N CYS A 138 -14.68 -15.49 -19.31
CA CYS A 138 -14.53 -14.75 -20.55
C CYS A 138 -15.90 -14.59 -21.26
N PRO A 139 -16.16 -13.46 -21.95
CA PRO A 139 -17.44 -13.23 -22.62
C PRO A 139 -17.80 -14.22 -23.72
N ASP A 140 -16.85 -14.99 -24.23
CA ASP A 140 -17.06 -16.08 -25.21
C ASP A 140 -17.24 -17.44 -24.55
N GLY A 141 -17.45 -17.49 -23.23
CA GLY A 141 -17.72 -18.72 -22.50
C GLY A 141 -16.52 -19.61 -22.23
N VAL A 142 -15.31 -19.20 -22.63
CA VAL A 142 -14.10 -19.94 -22.28
C VAL A 142 -13.96 -19.92 -20.75
N SER A 143 -14.04 -21.13 -20.15
CA SER A 143 -14.16 -21.29 -18.72
C SER A 143 -12.90 -20.89 -17.97
N GLY A 144 -13.14 -20.25 -16.88
CA GLY A 144 -12.32 -20.07 -15.71
C GLY A 144 -10.89 -19.63 -15.92
N LYS A 145 -10.58 -18.42 -15.62
CA LYS A 145 -9.26 -17.81 -15.54
C LYS A 145 -9.07 -16.69 -16.56
N GLY A 146 -10.05 -15.81 -16.62
CA GLY A 146 -9.94 -14.64 -17.50
C GLY A 146 -8.65 -13.85 -17.31
N ILE A 147 -8.06 -13.88 -16.11
CA ILE A 147 -6.85 -13.13 -15.76
C ILE A 147 -5.60 -14.03 -15.72
N ILE A 148 -5.74 -15.29 -15.38
CA ILE A 148 -4.61 -16.22 -15.26
C ILE A 148 -4.37 -16.84 -16.63
N ASN A 149 -3.13 -16.79 -17.09
CA ASN A 149 -2.67 -17.50 -18.27
C ASN A 149 -2.74 -19.02 -18.01
N TYR A 150 -2.08 -19.84 -18.71
CA TYR A 150 -2.11 -21.30 -18.56
C TYR A 150 -1.75 -21.83 -17.18
N ALA A 151 -2.09 -23.10 -16.92
CA ALA A 151 -1.45 -23.83 -15.85
C ALA A 151 0.07 -23.82 -16.06
N ARG A 152 0.84 -23.56 -15.02
CA ARG A 152 2.30 -23.40 -15.08
C ARG A 152 3.06 -24.65 -15.57
N THR A 153 2.37 -25.76 -15.68
CA THR A 153 2.86 -27.02 -16.25
C THR A 153 2.57 -27.14 -17.76
N ASP A 154 1.87 -26.17 -18.34
CA ASP A 154 1.54 -26.16 -19.77
C ASP A 154 2.77 -25.70 -20.57
N ALA A 155 3.03 -26.40 -21.70
CA ALA A 155 4.14 -26.04 -22.61
C ALA A 155 4.00 -24.63 -23.21
N ASN A 156 2.79 -24.05 -23.20
CA ASN A 156 2.49 -22.71 -23.69
C ASN A 156 2.49 -21.66 -22.58
N TYR A 157 2.88 -22.02 -21.35
CA TYR A 157 2.96 -21.06 -20.28
C TYR A 157 4.04 -20.00 -20.56
N ASP A 158 3.61 -18.74 -20.60
CA ASP A 158 4.52 -17.61 -20.70
C ASP A 158 4.56 -16.85 -19.36
N VAL A 159 5.68 -16.99 -18.69
CA VAL A 159 5.94 -16.32 -17.41
C VAL A 159 5.83 -14.79 -17.49
N ASN A 160 6.15 -14.20 -18.65
CA ASN A 160 6.09 -12.75 -18.85
C ASN A 160 4.66 -12.23 -19.00
N ASN A 161 3.71 -13.10 -19.28
CA ASN A 161 2.30 -12.77 -19.42
C ASN A 161 1.43 -13.35 -18.29
N ASP A 162 2.03 -13.87 -17.23
CA ASP A 162 1.28 -14.30 -16.04
C ASP A 162 1.03 -13.15 -15.08
N TRP A 163 -0.06 -12.44 -15.25
CA TRP A 163 -0.44 -11.33 -14.40
C TRP A 163 -0.67 -11.72 -12.94
N SER A 164 -0.90 -12.99 -12.64
CA SER A 164 -0.98 -13.44 -11.24
C SER A 164 0.33 -13.24 -10.46
N ARG A 165 1.45 -13.14 -11.16
CA ARG A 165 2.75 -12.83 -10.55
C ARG A 165 2.86 -11.38 -10.11
N VAL A 166 2.26 -10.46 -10.87
CA VAL A 166 2.27 -9.02 -10.58
C VAL A 166 1.12 -8.63 -9.67
N LEU A 167 -0.09 -9.07 -10.02
CA LEU A 167 -1.31 -8.68 -9.31
C LEU A 167 -1.60 -9.57 -8.10
N GLY A 168 -0.90 -10.69 -7.98
CA GLY A 168 -1.06 -11.68 -6.93
C GLY A 168 -2.19 -12.65 -7.21
N ARG A 169 -2.12 -13.81 -6.55
CA ARG A 169 -3.20 -14.80 -6.49
C ARG A 169 -3.99 -14.59 -5.22
N GLY A 170 -4.76 -13.51 -5.18
CA GLY A 170 -5.57 -13.15 -4.03
C GLY A 170 -6.66 -14.16 -3.71
N ILE A 171 -7.10 -14.14 -2.47
CA ILE A 171 -8.32 -14.81 -1.99
C ILE A 171 -9.30 -13.83 -1.35
N ALA A 172 -8.91 -12.55 -1.32
CA ALA A 172 -9.70 -11.45 -0.77
C ALA A 172 -10.28 -11.75 0.61
N THR A 173 -9.42 -12.16 1.54
CA THR A 173 -9.79 -12.31 2.96
C THR A 173 -10.18 -10.95 3.53
N MET A 174 -9.51 -9.89 3.05
CA MET A 174 -9.82 -8.50 3.31
C MET A 174 -9.92 -7.75 1.98
N ARG A 175 -10.80 -6.76 1.93
CA ARG A 175 -10.93 -5.84 0.80
C ARG A 175 -11.12 -4.42 1.30
N LEU A 176 -10.76 -3.45 0.47
CA LEU A 176 -11.08 -2.06 0.73
C LEU A 176 -12.60 -1.84 0.69
N SER A 177 -13.12 -1.05 1.63
CA SER A 177 -14.50 -0.56 1.56
C SER A 177 -14.68 0.38 0.37
N TYR A 178 -15.93 0.65 -0.03
CA TYR A 178 -16.23 1.64 -1.05
C TYR A 178 -15.63 3.01 -0.72
N PHE A 179 -15.71 3.42 0.55
CA PHE A 179 -15.08 4.65 1.01
C PHE A 179 -13.57 4.68 0.70
N ALA A 180 -12.85 3.61 1.01
CA ALA A 180 -11.40 3.54 0.81
C ALA A 180 -10.99 3.41 -0.67
N GLN A 181 -11.89 2.87 -1.52
CA GLN A 181 -11.65 2.78 -2.95
C GLN A 181 -11.90 4.10 -3.69
N HIS A 182 -12.90 4.90 -3.24
CA HIS A 182 -13.40 6.06 -3.98
C HIS A 182 -13.42 7.34 -3.13
N THR A 183 -14.31 7.46 -2.17
CA THR A 183 -14.58 8.72 -1.44
C THR A 183 -13.36 9.25 -0.70
N LEU A 184 -12.51 8.39 -0.19
CA LEU A 184 -11.27 8.76 0.50
C LEU A 184 -10.36 9.66 -0.36
N TRP A 185 -10.40 9.51 -1.68
CA TRP A 185 -9.52 10.20 -2.63
C TRP A 185 -10.05 11.55 -3.10
N GLU A 186 -11.24 11.92 -2.63
CA GLU A 186 -11.78 13.27 -2.83
C GLU A 186 -11.19 14.24 -1.79
N VAL A 187 -10.71 15.38 -2.27
CA VAL A 187 -10.20 16.48 -1.44
C VAL A 187 -10.90 17.76 -1.89
N ASN A 188 -11.46 18.52 -0.93
CA ASN A 188 -12.27 19.69 -1.22
C ASN A 188 -13.43 19.40 -2.21
N GLY A 189 -14.01 18.19 -2.16
CA GLY A 189 -15.09 17.78 -3.05
C GLY A 189 -14.66 17.42 -4.48
N LYS A 190 -13.38 17.19 -4.70
CA LYS A 190 -12.83 16.80 -6.00
C LYS A 190 -11.93 15.58 -5.86
N GLU A 191 -12.01 14.67 -6.81
CA GLU A 191 -11.03 13.59 -6.94
C GLU A 191 -9.68 14.16 -7.39
N ASP A 192 -8.62 13.80 -6.65
CA ASP A 192 -7.25 14.17 -7.01
C ASP A 192 -6.65 13.11 -7.95
N THR A 193 -6.86 13.29 -9.24
CA THR A 193 -6.42 12.34 -10.28
C THR A 193 -4.89 12.30 -10.48
N GLN A 194 -4.14 13.19 -9.84
CA GLN A 194 -2.68 13.23 -9.94
C GLN A 194 -1.98 12.57 -8.75
N ASP A 195 -2.72 12.27 -7.68
CA ASP A 195 -2.16 11.59 -6.52
C ASP A 195 -1.57 10.23 -6.92
N LEU A 196 -0.25 10.11 -6.86
CA LEU A 196 0.47 8.88 -7.23
C LEU A 196 0.01 7.65 -6.45
N ARG A 197 -0.58 7.83 -5.28
CA ARG A 197 -1.10 6.73 -4.46
C ARG A 197 -2.41 6.13 -4.99
N HIS A 198 -3.13 6.89 -5.82
CA HIS A 198 -4.40 6.48 -6.44
C HIS A 198 -4.33 6.49 -7.98
N ASN A 199 -3.14 6.54 -8.54
CA ASN A 199 -2.96 6.71 -9.97
C ASN A 199 -2.80 5.37 -10.69
N SER A 200 -3.81 5.00 -11.47
CA SER A 200 -3.79 3.78 -12.28
C SER A 200 -2.92 3.90 -13.55
N LYS A 201 -2.68 5.13 -14.04
CA LYS A 201 -1.86 5.35 -15.25
C LYS A 201 -0.38 5.03 -15.01
N VAL A 202 0.10 5.17 -13.78
CA VAL A 202 1.46 4.79 -13.40
C VAL A 202 1.55 3.36 -12.83
N GLY A 203 0.41 2.66 -12.73
CA GLY A 203 0.34 1.28 -12.24
C GLY A 203 0.27 1.12 -10.73
N ASN A 204 0.33 2.21 -9.95
CA ASN A 204 0.26 2.14 -8.49
C ASN A 204 -1.10 1.68 -7.96
N TRP A 205 -2.16 2.08 -8.64
CA TRP A 205 -3.53 1.69 -8.32
C TRP A 205 -4.09 0.80 -9.41
N VAL A 206 -4.74 -0.28 -9.03
CA VAL A 206 -5.39 -1.20 -9.98
C VAL A 206 -6.89 -0.99 -9.95
N ASN A 207 -7.43 -0.50 -11.06
CA ASN A 207 -8.86 -0.52 -11.34
C ASN A 207 -9.19 -1.78 -12.12
N MET A 208 -10.25 -2.48 -11.76
CA MET A 208 -10.63 -3.73 -12.41
C MET A 208 -10.80 -3.57 -13.94
N GLU A 209 -11.30 -2.44 -14.39
CA GLU A 209 -11.50 -2.13 -15.81
C GLU A 209 -10.20 -1.99 -16.61
N ASN A 210 -9.06 -1.74 -15.93
CA ASN A 210 -7.75 -1.67 -16.57
C ASN A 210 -7.10 -3.03 -16.74
N ILE A 211 -7.62 -4.05 -16.10
CA ILE A 211 -7.16 -5.44 -16.22
C ILE A 211 -7.70 -6.00 -17.55
N ARG A 212 -6.93 -6.89 -18.17
CA ARG A 212 -7.27 -7.50 -19.45
C ARG A 212 -7.47 -8.98 -19.30
N TYR A 213 -8.34 -9.54 -20.15
CA TYR A 213 -8.42 -10.99 -20.29
C TYR A 213 -7.07 -11.55 -20.75
N ASN A 214 -6.56 -12.54 -20.04
CA ASN A 214 -5.23 -13.11 -20.25
C ASN A 214 -5.28 -14.62 -20.57
N ASN A 215 -6.41 -15.11 -21.03
CA ASN A 215 -6.55 -16.48 -21.51
C ASN A 215 -6.43 -16.52 -23.03
N PRO A 216 -5.33 -17.07 -23.60
CA PRO A 216 -5.11 -17.10 -25.05
C PRO A 216 -6.13 -17.95 -25.82
N ALA A 217 -6.86 -18.85 -25.14
CA ALA A 217 -7.92 -19.62 -25.76
C ALA A 217 -9.20 -18.78 -26.00
N SER A 218 -9.28 -17.59 -25.40
CA SER A 218 -10.43 -16.70 -25.56
C SER A 218 -10.23 -15.71 -26.70
N SER A 219 -11.27 -15.48 -27.48
CA SER A 219 -11.33 -14.41 -28.49
C SER A 219 -11.29 -13.00 -27.84
N TRP A 220 -11.41 -12.93 -26.52
CA TRP A 220 -11.30 -11.71 -25.72
C TRP A 220 -9.90 -11.47 -25.17
N TYR A 221 -8.95 -12.34 -25.47
CA TYR A 221 -7.55 -12.16 -25.06
C TYR A 221 -7.06 -10.72 -25.34
N GLY A 222 -6.48 -10.07 -24.33
CA GLY A 222 -5.97 -8.71 -24.42
C GLY A 222 -7.02 -7.59 -24.36
N LYS A 223 -8.33 -7.89 -24.39
CA LYS A 223 -9.39 -6.90 -24.19
C LYS A 223 -9.59 -6.61 -22.70
N GLY A 224 -10.08 -5.41 -22.37
CA GLY A 224 -10.38 -5.01 -20.98
C GLY A 224 -11.42 -5.91 -20.33
N LEU A 225 -11.27 -6.14 -19.01
CA LEU A 225 -12.27 -6.89 -18.26
C LEU A 225 -13.61 -6.16 -18.26
N THR A 226 -14.69 -6.93 -18.34
CA THR A 226 -16.06 -6.44 -18.19
C THR A 226 -16.77 -7.20 -17.08
N LEU A 227 -17.51 -6.48 -16.24
CA LEU A 227 -18.28 -7.09 -15.16
C LEU A 227 -19.53 -7.81 -15.69
N TYR A 228 -20.12 -7.25 -16.73
CA TYR A 228 -21.35 -7.76 -17.34
C TYR A 228 -21.09 -8.27 -18.76
N ALA A 229 -21.80 -9.32 -19.16
CA ALA A 229 -21.74 -9.86 -20.50
C ALA A 229 -22.21 -8.80 -21.53
N PRO A 230 -21.37 -8.40 -22.50
CA PRO A 230 -21.74 -7.43 -23.53
C PRO A 230 -22.70 -8.02 -24.58
N GLU A 231 -22.74 -9.34 -24.69
CA GLU A 231 -23.59 -10.15 -25.57
C GLU A 231 -23.89 -11.49 -24.88
N ASP A 232 -24.77 -12.30 -25.47
CA ASP A 232 -25.05 -13.62 -24.92
C ASP A 232 -23.82 -14.55 -25.04
N VAL A 233 -23.47 -15.20 -23.93
CA VAL A 233 -22.41 -16.22 -23.87
C VAL A 233 -23.06 -17.58 -24.17
N MET A 234 -22.61 -18.23 -25.25
CA MET A 234 -23.17 -19.49 -25.72
C MET A 234 -22.28 -20.67 -25.37
N ASP A 235 -22.88 -21.84 -25.16
CA ASP A 235 -22.16 -23.11 -25.16
C ASP A 235 -21.89 -23.60 -26.59
N SER A 236 -21.18 -24.72 -26.71
CA SER A 236 -20.89 -25.35 -28.02
C SER A 236 -22.12 -25.85 -28.78
N ASN A 237 -23.27 -25.95 -28.10
CA ASN A 237 -24.53 -26.42 -28.67
C ASN A 237 -25.47 -25.24 -29.04
N GLY A 238 -25.03 -24.00 -28.78
CA GLY A 238 -25.82 -22.80 -29.04
C GLY A 238 -26.81 -22.43 -27.93
N ASN A 239 -26.71 -23.02 -26.75
CA ASN A 239 -27.54 -22.63 -25.62
C ASN A 239 -26.89 -21.42 -24.90
N ILE A 240 -27.72 -20.50 -24.43
CA ILE A 240 -27.26 -19.34 -23.64
C ILE A 240 -26.83 -19.83 -22.28
N LEU A 241 -25.54 -19.66 -21.96
CA LEU A 241 -24.95 -19.89 -20.61
C LEU A 241 -25.09 -18.66 -19.74
N ILE A 242 -24.79 -17.47 -20.26
CA ILE A 242 -24.89 -16.18 -19.59
C ILE A 242 -25.54 -15.20 -20.55
N ALA A 243 -26.70 -14.68 -20.23
CA ALA A 243 -27.39 -13.74 -21.07
C ALA A 243 -26.71 -12.34 -21.02
N LYS A 244 -26.83 -11.60 -22.10
CA LYS A 244 -26.41 -10.21 -22.20
C LYS A 244 -26.85 -9.40 -20.96
N GLY A 245 -25.92 -8.65 -20.37
CA GLY A 245 -26.14 -7.86 -19.17
C GLY A 245 -26.11 -8.64 -17.85
N GLN A 246 -25.89 -9.95 -17.89
CA GLN A 246 -25.66 -10.75 -16.69
C GLN A 246 -24.17 -10.70 -16.27
N LEU A 247 -23.91 -11.03 -15.00
CA LEU A 247 -22.55 -10.99 -14.43
C LEU A 247 -21.65 -12.06 -15.04
N LEU A 248 -20.45 -11.65 -15.45
CA LEU A 248 -19.33 -12.54 -15.83
C LEU A 248 -18.46 -12.90 -14.63
N CYS A 249 -18.74 -12.37 -13.46
CA CYS A 249 -18.02 -12.63 -12.23
C CYS A 249 -18.96 -13.29 -11.22
N ASN A 250 -18.65 -14.53 -10.82
CA ASN A 250 -19.48 -15.30 -9.89
C ASN A 250 -19.45 -14.77 -8.47
N ASP A 251 -18.38 -14.07 -8.08
CA ASP A 251 -18.20 -13.52 -6.73
C ASP A 251 -17.65 -12.11 -6.83
N THR A 252 -18.55 -11.14 -7.01
CA THR A 252 -18.18 -9.73 -7.15
C THR A 252 -17.59 -9.15 -5.87
N ILE A 253 -17.97 -9.68 -4.70
CA ILE A 253 -17.47 -9.18 -3.42
C ILE A 253 -15.99 -9.48 -3.28
N ARG A 254 -15.56 -10.67 -3.66
CA ARG A 254 -14.17 -11.11 -3.48
C ARG A 254 -13.30 -10.88 -4.72
N SER A 255 -13.88 -10.66 -5.89
CA SER A 255 -13.14 -10.66 -7.15
C SER A 255 -13.21 -9.34 -7.91
N TRP A 256 -14.12 -8.44 -7.57
CA TRP A 256 -14.30 -7.17 -8.29
C TRP A 256 -14.18 -5.97 -7.34
N PHE A 257 -12.96 -5.49 -7.13
CA PHE A 257 -12.67 -4.28 -6.37
C PHE A 257 -11.29 -3.71 -6.71
N ASP A 258 -11.13 -2.41 -6.57
CA ASP A 258 -9.90 -1.68 -6.83
C ASP A 258 -8.96 -1.72 -5.62
N PHE A 259 -7.64 -1.65 -5.86
CA PHE A 259 -6.67 -1.79 -4.77
C PHE A 259 -5.31 -1.12 -5.08
N PRO A 260 -4.57 -0.72 -4.02
CA PRO A 260 -3.23 -0.13 -4.13
C PRO A 260 -2.17 -1.21 -4.35
N LEU A 261 -1.80 -1.47 -5.61
CA LEU A 261 -0.81 -2.49 -5.93
C LEU A 261 0.53 -2.23 -5.22
N TYR A 262 0.99 -0.98 -5.22
CA TYR A 262 2.27 -0.62 -4.61
C TYR A 262 2.38 -0.99 -3.12
N LYS A 263 1.26 -1.06 -2.41
CA LYS A 263 1.20 -1.42 -0.99
C LYS A 263 1.19 -2.93 -0.74
N ILE A 264 0.60 -3.70 -1.64
CA ILE A 264 0.40 -5.14 -1.42
C ILE A 264 1.40 -5.99 -2.19
N TYR A 265 2.05 -5.43 -3.22
CA TYR A 265 3.02 -6.13 -4.05
C TYR A 265 4.34 -6.27 -3.29
N TYR A 266 4.57 -7.47 -2.80
CA TYR A 266 5.83 -7.88 -2.20
C TYR A 266 6.52 -8.88 -3.11
N HIS A 267 7.66 -8.47 -3.65
CA HIS A 267 8.51 -9.28 -4.49
C HIS A 267 9.87 -9.44 -3.81
N ASP A 268 10.23 -10.65 -3.50
CA ASP A 268 11.54 -10.98 -2.94
C ASP A 268 12.38 -11.70 -4.00
N VAL A 269 13.35 -10.99 -4.54
CA VAL A 269 14.27 -11.50 -5.57
C VAL A 269 15.00 -12.77 -5.13
N PHE A 270 15.33 -12.87 -3.84
CA PHE A 270 16.02 -14.04 -3.31
C PHE A 270 15.10 -15.26 -3.26
N ALA A 271 13.86 -15.07 -2.84
CA ALA A 271 12.87 -16.15 -2.85
C ALA A 271 12.59 -16.64 -4.27
N GLU A 272 12.50 -15.75 -5.25
CA GLU A 272 12.26 -16.11 -6.65
C GLU A 272 13.46 -16.78 -7.31
N SER A 273 14.68 -16.34 -7.05
CA SER A 273 15.89 -16.95 -7.62
C SER A 273 16.14 -18.38 -7.14
N ASN A 274 15.58 -18.74 -5.97
CA ASN A 274 15.73 -20.07 -5.36
C ASN A 274 14.53 -20.99 -5.62
N LEU A 275 13.46 -20.49 -6.22
CA LEU A 275 12.29 -21.32 -6.54
C LEU A 275 12.52 -22.04 -7.88
N ALA A 276 12.34 -23.37 -7.89
CA ALA A 276 12.18 -24.10 -9.13
C ALA A 276 11.04 -23.48 -9.95
N SER A 277 11.19 -23.43 -11.27
CA SER A 277 10.31 -22.74 -12.20
C SER A 277 8.81 -23.09 -12.09
N THR A 278 8.47 -24.19 -11.43
CA THR A 278 7.11 -24.65 -11.16
C THR A 278 6.53 -24.19 -9.81
N GLU A 279 7.34 -23.56 -8.94
CA GLU A 279 6.95 -23.24 -7.56
C GLU A 279 6.82 -21.75 -7.28
N PHE A 280 6.31 -20.96 -8.20
CA PHE A 280 6.04 -19.52 -8.02
C PHE A 280 5.02 -19.19 -6.93
N ARG A 281 4.93 -20.01 -5.91
CA ARG A 281 3.96 -19.82 -4.82
C ARG A 281 4.24 -18.58 -3.99
N GLY A 282 5.49 -18.18 -3.86
CA GLY A 282 5.90 -16.97 -3.14
C GLY A 282 5.41 -15.70 -3.81
N ALA A 283 5.79 -15.47 -5.05
CA ALA A 283 5.46 -14.25 -5.79
C ALA A 283 3.95 -13.98 -5.91
N THR A 284 3.13 -15.03 -5.99
CA THR A 284 1.68 -14.90 -6.12
C THR A 284 0.93 -14.73 -4.79
N LYS A 285 1.60 -14.96 -3.67
CA LYS A 285 0.99 -14.84 -2.33
C LYS A 285 1.34 -13.51 -1.65
N GLY A 286 2.37 -12.85 -2.05
CA GLY A 286 3.16 -11.92 -1.30
C GLY A 286 4.29 -12.67 -0.64
N SER A 287 5.49 -12.21 -0.83
CA SER A 287 6.69 -12.86 -0.35
C SER A 287 7.23 -12.18 0.89
N ASN A 288 8.46 -12.52 1.26
CA ASN A 288 9.18 -11.81 2.28
C ASN A 288 9.43 -10.37 1.81
N GLY A 289 9.36 -9.45 2.73
CA GLY A 289 9.64 -8.05 2.45
C GLY A 289 9.75 -7.28 3.75
N ASN A 290 10.62 -6.28 3.77
CA ASN A 290 10.71 -5.38 4.91
C ASN A 290 9.39 -4.66 5.11
N MET A 291 9.10 -4.26 6.33
CA MET A 291 7.91 -3.47 6.68
C MET A 291 8.30 -2.22 7.42
N TYR A 292 7.58 -1.13 7.17
CA TYR A 292 7.65 0.05 8.01
C TYR A 292 6.96 -0.20 9.36
N LEU A 293 7.60 0.22 10.43
CA LEU A 293 6.96 0.42 11.71
C LEU A 293 6.60 1.91 11.88
N PHE A 294 7.57 2.80 11.58
CA PHE A 294 7.38 4.24 11.60
C PHE A 294 8.08 4.90 10.41
N ARG A 295 7.39 5.85 9.78
CA ARG A 295 7.91 6.70 8.70
C ARG A 295 7.72 8.18 9.01
N LEU A 296 8.61 9.01 8.45
CA LEU A 296 8.59 10.46 8.64
C LEU A 296 7.28 11.12 8.18
N ALA A 297 6.62 10.56 7.15
CA ALA A 297 5.31 11.03 6.73
C ALA A 297 4.28 10.99 7.88
N GLU A 298 4.30 9.95 8.71
CA GLU A 298 3.46 9.91 9.91
C GLU A 298 3.81 11.02 10.89
N THR A 299 5.10 11.34 11.09
CA THR A 299 5.52 12.41 11.99
C THR A 299 4.96 13.77 11.55
N TYR A 300 4.94 14.07 10.25
CA TYR A 300 4.29 15.28 9.73
C TYR A 300 2.80 15.31 10.07
N LEU A 301 2.11 14.20 9.89
CA LEU A 301 0.66 14.11 10.17
C LEU A 301 0.34 14.16 11.68
N LEU A 302 1.23 13.64 12.55
CA LEU A 302 1.14 13.82 14.01
C LEU A 302 1.39 15.27 14.40
N ARG A 303 2.33 15.97 13.75
CA ARG A 303 2.55 17.40 13.99
C ARG A 303 1.38 18.25 13.52
N ALA A 304 0.77 17.91 12.39
CA ALA A 304 -0.48 18.53 11.93
C ALA A 304 -1.60 18.41 12.98
N GLU A 305 -1.77 17.21 13.54
CA GLU A 305 -2.74 16.96 14.61
C GLU A 305 -2.45 17.82 15.84
N ALA A 306 -1.18 17.88 16.30
CA ALA A 306 -0.76 18.71 17.42
C ALA A 306 -1.07 20.19 17.20
N LYS A 307 -0.80 20.73 16.01
CA LYS A 307 -1.12 22.12 15.63
C LYS A 307 -2.62 22.38 15.59
N LEU A 308 -3.39 21.42 15.04
CA LEU A 308 -4.84 21.53 14.99
C LEU A 308 -5.47 21.67 16.38
N TYR A 309 -5.07 20.82 17.33
CA TYR A 309 -5.55 20.88 18.71
C TYR A 309 -5.12 22.13 19.47
N GLN A 310 -4.11 22.84 18.97
CA GLN A 310 -3.71 24.17 19.45
C GLN A 310 -4.43 25.30 18.69
N ASN A 311 -5.53 24.99 17.98
CA ASN A 311 -6.34 25.93 17.21
C ASN A 311 -5.56 26.64 16.09
N ARG A 312 -4.66 25.91 15.40
CA ARG A 312 -3.86 26.38 14.26
C ARG A 312 -4.12 25.57 12.99
N PRO A 313 -5.38 25.55 12.46
CA PRO A 313 -5.75 24.69 11.34
C PRO A 313 -5.04 25.01 10.02
N LYS A 314 -4.58 26.25 9.82
CA LYS A 314 -3.78 26.64 8.64
C LYS A 314 -2.40 26.02 8.66
N GLU A 315 -1.70 26.13 9.81
CA GLU A 315 -0.37 25.54 9.96
C GLU A 315 -0.42 24.00 9.96
N ALA A 316 -1.50 23.42 10.45
CA ALA A 316 -1.75 21.98 10.34
C ALA A 316 -1.92 21.57 8.87
N ALA A 317 -2.62 22.37 8.05
CA ALA A 317 -2.76 22.12 6.62
C ALA A 317 -1.42 22.15 5.87
N GLU A 318 -0.47 22.99 6.30
CA GLU A 318 0.88 23.02 5.71
C GLU A 318 1.59 21.67 5.84
N ASP A 319 1.53 21.03 7.03
CA ASP A 319 2.13 19.73 7.26
C ASP A 319 1.45 18.62 6.45
N VAL A 320 0.12 18.62 6.38
CA VAL A 320 -0.64 17.71 5.51
C VAL A 320 -0.25 17.90 4.05
N ASN A 321 -0.14 19.14 3.58
CA ASN A 321 0.22 19.46 2.21
C ASN A 321 1.67 19.11 1.85
N ILE A 322 2.58 19.01 2.82
CA ILE A 322 3.95 18.50 2.59
C ILE A 322 3.88 17.03 2.13
N VAL A 323 3.08 16.21 2.80
CA VAL A 323 2.88 14.80 2.43
C VAL A 323 2.19 14.70 1.06
N ARG A 324 1.19 15.55 0.82
CA ARG A 324 0.46 15.60 -0.45
C ARG A 324 1.35 16.01 -1.62
N ARG A 325 2.21 17.03 -1.45
CA ARG A 325 3.18 17.43 -2.49
C ARG A 325 4.12 16.29 -2.88
N ARG A 326 4.61 15.53 -1.89
CA ARG A 326 5.43 14.35 -2.17
C ARG A 326 4.70 13.30 -3.01
N ALA A 327 3.40 13.14 -2.79
CA ALA A 327 2.55 12.23 -3.56
C ALA A 327 2.10 12.80 -4.92
N ASN A 328 2.63 13.96 -5.32
CA ASN A 328 2.29 14.67 -6.57
C ASN A 328 0.80 15.05 -6.68
N CYS A 329 0.16 15.33 -5.55
CA CYS A 329 -1.23 15.78 -5.54
C CYS A 329 -1.40 17.14 -6.20
N SER A 330 -2.56 17.39 -6.79
CA SER A 330 -2.96 18.69 -7.35
C SER A 330 -3.88 19.48 -6.41
N GLU A 331 -4.61 18.82 -5.54
CA GLU A 331 -5.53 19.44 -4.59
C GLU A 331 -4.86 19.59 -3.22
N TYR A 332 -4.93 20.81 -2.64
CA TYR A 332 -4.32 21.15 -1.36
C TYR A 332 -5.32 21.78 -0.41
N TYR A 333 -5.11 21.54 0.89
CA TYR A 333 -5.92 22.15 1.95
C TYR A 333 -5.44 23.57 2.27
N THR A 334 -6.36 24.51 2.44
CA THR A 334 -6.07 25.83 3.01
C THR A 334 -6.16 25.81 4.55
N THR A 335 -7.05 24.98 5.07
CA THR A 335 -7.23 24.65 6.47
C THR A 335 -7.62 23.19 6.56
N VAL A 336 -7.39 22.56 7.70
CA VAL A 336 -7.82 21.17 7.95
C VAL A 336 -8.63 21.06 9.22
N ASN A 337 -9.50 20.09 9.25
CA ASN A 337 -10.10 19.54 10.47
C ASN A 337 -9.51 18.16 10.79
N ILE A 338 -9.91 17.55 11.89
CA ILE A 338 -9.37 16.23 12.28
C ILE A 338 -9.72 15.13 11.27
N GLY A 339 -10.89 15.21 10.63
CA GLY A 339 -11.30 14.28 9.58
C GLY A 339 -10.36 14.32 8.37
N ASP A 340 -9.91 15.51 7.96
CA ASP A 340 -8.97 15.69 6.86
C ASP A 340 -7.62 15.04 7.16
N ILE A 341 -7.10 15.24 8.38
CA ILE A 341 -5.84 14.64 8.85
C ILE A 341 -5.98 13.11 8.90
N VAL A 342 -7.07 12.60 9.45
CA VAL A 342 -7.36 11.16 9.53
C VAL A 342 -7.49 10.55 8.15
N ASN A 343 -8.10 11.25 7.19
CA ASN A 343 -8.20 10.80 5.82
C ASN A 343 -6.83 10.80 5.12
N GLU A 344 -6.00 11.82 5.34
CA GLU A 344 -4.65 11.83 4.78
C GLU A 344 -3.79 10.70 5.37
N ARG A 345 -3.91 10.40 6.66
CA ARG A 345 -3.29 9.23 7.28
C ARG A 345 -3.76 7.93 6.62
N ALA A 346 -5.05 7.82 6.29
CA ALA A 346 -5.57 6.64 5.59
C ALA A 346 -5.01 6.46 4.17
N ARG A 347 -4.82 7.56 3.42
CA ARG A 347 -4.20 7.52 2.09
C ARG A 347 -2.73 7.12 2.17
N GLU A 348 -2.01 7.71 3.10
CA GLU A 348 -0.56 7.58 3.21
C GLU A 348 -0.12 6.28 3.89
N LEU A 349 -0.78 5.92 4.99
CA LEU A 349 -0.33 4.90 5.93
C LEU A 349 -1.15 3.59 5.86
N PHE A 350 -1.85 3.36 4.74
CA PHE A 350 -2.56 2.09 4.52
C PHE A 350 -1.58 0.92 4.67
N LEU A 351 -1.96 -0.11 5.45
CA LEU A 351 -1.14 -1.27 5.84
C LEU A 351 0.11 -0.97 6.69
N GLU A 352 0.27 0.25 7.15
CA GLU A 352 1.38 0.62 8.03
C GLU A 352 0.86 1.07 9.40
N GLU A 353 -0.19 1.88 9.41
CA GLU A 353 -0.80 2.38 10.61
C GLU A 353 -1.78 1.38 11.24
N TRP A 354 -1.75 1.25 12.54
CA TRP A 354 -2.78 0.58 13.33
C TRP A 354 -4.02 1.49 13.47
N ARG A 355 -4.71 1.68 12.34
CA ARG A 355 -5.75 2.68 12.18
C ARG A 355 -6.82 2.66 13.28
N LYS A 356 -7.29 1.45 13.70
CA LYS A 356 -8.28 1.35 14.77
C LYS A 356 -7.76 1.95 16.09
N VAL A 357 -6.49 1.72 16.41
CA VAL A 357 -5.84 2.27 17.61
C VAL A 357 -5.80 3.79 17.54
N GLU A 358 -5.38 4.35 16.40
CA GLU A 358 -5.32 5.81 16.20
C GLU A 358 -6.70 6.46 16.24
N LEU A 359 -7.70 5.86 15.59
CA LEU A 359 -9.08 6.37 15.66
C LEU A 359 -9.63 6.34 17.09
N THR A 360 -9.33 5.29 17.85
CA THR A 360 -9.73 5.20 19.27
C THR A 360 -9.01 6.28 20.10
N ARG A 361 -7.71 6.46 19.90
CA ARG A 361 -6.94 7.53 20.58
C ARG A 361 -7.53 8.90 20.28
N ILE A 362 -7.77 9.22 19.01
CA ILE A 362 -8.33 10.51 18.59
C ILE A 362 -9.72 10.72 19.19
N SER A 363 -10.59 9.71 19.16
CA SER A 363 -11.94 9.82 19.73
C SER A 363 -11.97 9.99 21.25
N MET A 364 -10.91 9.60 21.94
CA MET A 364 -10.77 9.78 23.39
C MET A 364 -10.14 11.13 23.76
N CYS A 365 -9.46 11.78 22.82
CA CYS A 365 -8.83 13.09 23.01
C CYS A 365 -9.76 14.26 22.63
N LEU A 366 -10.88 13.96 21.97
CA LEU A 366 -11.94 14.92 21.65
C LEU A 366 -12.98 14.94 22.76
#